data_dda3e9a944e472648350d2ae4065f479
#
_entry.id   dda3e9a944e472648350d2ae4065f479
#
_cell.length_a   1.000
_cell.length_b   1.000
_cell.length_c   1.000
_cell.angle_alpha   90.00
_cell.angle_beta   90.00
_cell.angle_gamma   90.00
#
_symmetry.space_group_name_H-M   'P 1'
#
loop_
_entity.id
_entity.type
_entity.pdbx_description
1 polymer ?
#
loop_
_entity_poly.entity_id
_entity_poly.type
_entity_poly.pdbx_seq_one_letter_code
_entity_poly.pdbx_strand_id
1 'polypeptide(L)'
;MMEVSMIKCLIMNKVKITAVKKVLHGDLVAKYKNPIQHACDVVEGMQWISVDGQCPDGLCPEAWKCMREFVEALSRGEGNFFDGWMKNPYSAMISCNDGFRPVSFLIEKLPLPE
;
A
#
# COMPACT_ATOMS: atom_id res chain seq x y z
N MET A 1 -7.51 28.57 18.51
CA MET A 1 -6.64 28.23 17.42
C MET A 1 -6.04 26.84 17.50
N MET A 2 -5.71 26.36 18.68
CA MET A 2 -5.29 24.97 18.84
C MET A 2 -6.35 24.00 18.39
N GLU A 3 -7.61 24.33 18.63
CA GLU A 3 -8.74 23.47 18.23
C GLU A 3 -8.82 23.26 16.73
N VAL A 4 -8.54 24.29 15.93
CA VAL A 4 -8.56 24.18 14.46
C VAL A 4 -7.46 23.26 13.98
N SER A 5 -6.27 23.36 14.56
CA SER A 5 -5.16 22.46 14.21
C SER A 5 -5.45 21.02 14.59
N MET A 6 -6.06 20.81 15.77
CA MET A 6 -6.43 19.47 16.20
C MET A 6 -7.48 18.85 15.27
N ILE A 7 -8.46 19.64 14.85
CA ILE A 7 -9.48 19.18 13.90
C ILE A 7 -8.82 18.74 12.59
N LYS A 8 -7.88 19.51 12.07
CA LYS A 8 -7.16 19.16 10.85
C LYS A 8 -6.38 17.86 11.02
N CYS A 9 -5.78 17.64 12.19
CA CYS A 9 -5.04 16.41 12.46
C CYS A 9 -5.96 15.20 12.57
N LEU A 10 -7.22 15.41 12.98
CA LEU A 10 -8.19 14.32 13.11
C LEU A 10 -8.86 13.95 11.79
N ILE A 11 -8.86 14.87 10.81
CA ILE A 11 -9.47 14.63 9.50
C ILE A 11 -8.38 14.13 8.56
N MET A 12 -8.39 12.83 8.31
CA MET A 12 -7.41 12.20 7.44
C MET A 12 -8.10 11.57 6.25
N ASN A 13 -7.41 11.58 5.12
CA ASN A 13 -7.88 10.92 3.92
C ASN A 13 -7.82 9.41 4.10
N LYS A 14 -8.84 8.72 3.60
CA LYS A 14 -8.75 7.28 3.43
C LYS A 14 -7.84 6.98 2.26
N VAL A 15 -7.20 5.83 2.30
CA VAL A 15 -6.27 5.40 1.26
C VAL A 15 -6.71 4.03 0.77
N LYS A 16 -6.90 3.91 -0.54
CA LYS A 16 -7.26 2.64 -1.17
C LYS A 16 -5.99 1.93 -1.60
N ILE A 17 -5.90 0.66 -1.27
CA ILE A 17 -4.78 -0.21 -1.61
C ILE A 17 -5.35 -1.31 -2.51
N THR A 18 -4.81 -1.43 -3.72
CA THR A 18 -5.26 -2.43 -4.69
C THR A 18 -4.09 -3.31 -5.10
N ALA A 19 -4.24 -4.63 -5.02
CA ALA A 19 -3.26 -5.56 -5.58
C ALA A 19 -3.46 -5.58 -7.09
N VAL A 20 -2.56 -4.94 -7.83
CA VAL A 20 -2.73 -4.75 -9.28
C VAL A 20 -1.96 -5.77 -10.10
N LYS A 21 -0.91 -6.37 -9.54
CA LYS A 21 -0.14 -7.36 -10.27
C LYS A 21 0.57 -8.30 -9.30
N LYS A 22 0.54 -9.59 -9.62
CA LYS A 22 1.26 -10.63 -8.89
C LYS A 22 2.13 -11.38 -9.88
N VAL A 23 3.42 -11.50 -9.56
CA VAL A 23 4.39 -12.15 -10.45
C VAL A 23 5.00 -13.35 -9.73
N LEU A 24 5.29 -14.40 -10.46
CA LEU A 24 6.04 -15.55 -9.96
C LEU A 24 7.34 -15.67 -10.77
N HIS A 25 8.46 -15.56 -10.09
CA HIS A 25 9.76 -15.82 -10.69
C HIS A 25 10.10 -17.30 -10.54
N GLY A 26 9.54 -18.12 -11.43
CA GLY A 26 9.67 -19.57 -11.35
C GLY A 26 11.11 -20.07 -11.41
N ASP A 27 11.96 -19.38 -12.16
CA ASP A 27 13.38 -19.68 -12.25
C ASP A 27 14.10 -19.49 -10.91
N LEU A 28 13.79 -18.40 -10.22
CA LEU A 28 14.37 -18.13 -8.90
C LEU A 28 13.83 -19.10 -7.85
N VAL A 29 12.56 -19.41 -7.93
CA VAL A 29 11.93 -20.38 -7.02
C VAL A 29 12.61 -21.74 -7.16
N ALA A 30 12.78 -22.21 -8.39
CA ALA A 30 13.39 -23.52 -8.64
C ALA A 30 14.84 -23.59 -8.15
N LYS A 31 15.57 -22.48 -8.25
CA LYS A 31 17.00 -22.48 -7.95
C LYS A 31 17.29 -22.23 -6.46
N TYR A 32 16.51 -21.39 -5.80
CA TYR A 32 16.88 -20.87 -4.48
C TYR A 32 15.88 -21.17 -3.37
N LYS A 33 14.64 -21.44 -3.71
CA LYS A 33 13.57 -21.50 -2.69
C LYS A 33 13.36 -22.93 -2.20
N ASN A 34 13.33 -23.10 -0.90
CA ASN A 34 12.91 -24.37 -0.31
C ASN A 34 11.40 -24.55 -0.47
N PRO A 35 10.91 -25.78 -0.61
CA PRO A 35 9.48 -26.00 -0.60
C PRO A 35 8.91 -25.60 0.77
N ILE A 36 7.95 -24.70 0.77
CA ILE A 36 7.23 -24.28 1.97
C ILE A 36 5.74 -24.35 1.69
N GLN A 37 4.97 -24.60 2.74
CA GLN A 37 3.53 -24.82 2.59
C GLN A 37 2.72 -23.53 2.55
N HIS A 38 3.31 -22.41 2.95
CA HIS A 38 2.60 -21.14 2.95
C HIS A 38 2.69 -20.48 1.59
N ALA A 39 1.55 -20.39 0.93
CA ALA A 39 1.44 -19.62 -0.30
C ALA A 39 0.96 -18.22 0.04
N CYS A 40 1.39 -17.23 -0.76
CA CYS A 40 0.79 -15.91 -0.72
C CYS A 40 -0.64 -16.01 -1.24
N ASP A 41 -1.62 -15.65 -0.43
CA ASP A 41 -3.04 -15.76 -0.79
C ASP A 41 -3.61 -14.44 -1.35
N VAL A 42 -2.77 -13.44 -1.58
CA VAL A 42 -3.19 -12.22 -2.26
C VAL A 42 -3.49 -12.52 -3.72
N VAL A 43 -4.61 -12.03 -4.20
CA VAL A 43 -5.08 -12.22 -5.57
C VAL A 43 -5.20 -10.85 -6.23
N GLU A 44 -4.82 -10.76 -7.50
CA GLU A 44 -4.97 -9.52 -8.28
C GLU A 44 -6.43 -9.05 -8.23
N GLY A 45 -6.61 -7.76 -7.99
CA GLY A 45 -7.92 -7.15 -7.85
C GLY A 45 -8.40 -7.00 -6.41
N MET A 46 -7.76 -7.66 -5.45
CA MET A 46 -8.09 -7.44 -4.04
C MET A 46 -7.85 -5.99 -3.65
N GLN A 47 -8.74 -5.46 -2.82
CA GLN A 47 -8.68 -4.07 -2.36
C GLN A 47 -8.84 -3.98 -0.87
N TRP A 48 -8.19 -2.99 -0.28
CA TRP A 48 -8.29 -2.65 1.14
C TRP A 48 -8.39 -1.15 1.28
N ILE A 49 -9.04 -0.70 2.34
CA ILE A 49 -9.13 0.73 2.67
C ILE A 49 -8.42 0.96 3.99
N SER A 50 -7.40 1.80 3.96
CA SER A 50 -6.74 2.26 5.18
C SER A 50 -7.47 3.49 5.71
N VAL A 51 -7.84 3.45 6.98
CA VAL A 51 -8.48 4.55 7.69
C VAL A 51 -7.51 5.08 8.72
N ASP A 52 -7.34 6.40 8.76
CA ASP A 52 -6.43 7.07 9.70
C ASP A 52 -5.00 6.56 9.62
N GLY A 53 -4.54 6.19 8.42
CA GLY A 53 -3.18 5.74 8.20
C GLY A 53 -2.86 4.39 8.82
N GLN A 54 -3.86 3.63 9.21
CA GLN A 54 -3.67 2.35 9.89
C GLN A 54 -3.72 1.18 8.92
N CYS A 55 -3.08 0.07 9.30
CA CYS A 55 -3.10 -1.15 8.52
C CYS A 55 -4.52 -1.70 8.45
N PRO A 56 -5.08 -1.87 7.25
CA PRO A 56 -6.42 -2.45 7.14
C PRO A 56 -6.43 -3.93 7.50
N ASP A 57 -7.57 -4.40 7.99
CA ASP A 57 -7.75 -5.82 8.31
C ASP A 57 -7.55 -6.68 7.07
N GLY A 58 -6.86 -7.79 7.25
CA GLY A 58 -6.65 -8.74 6.17
C GLY A 58 -5.50 -8.43 5.23
N LEU A 59 -4.84 -7.29 5.38
CA LEU A 59 -3.65 -6.99 4.59
C LEU A 59 -2.43 -7.69 5.19
N CYS A 60 -1.62 -8.28 4.32
CA CYS A 60 -0.39 -8.97 4.72
C CYS A 60 0.53 -8.01 5.49
N PRO A 61 0.99 -8.38 6.70
CA PRO A 61 1.86 -7.51 7.50
C PRO A 61 3.17 -7.16 6.80
N GLU A 62 3.72 -8.06 6.00
CA GLU A 62 4.97 -7.79 5.27
C GLU A 62 4.73 -6.77 4.14
N ALA A 63 3.59 -6.85 3.47
CA ALA A 63 3.21 -5.84 2.48
C ALA A 63 3.00 -4.48 3.16
N TRP A 64 2.35 -4.46 4.31
CA TRP A 64 2.13 -3.23 5.07
C TRP A 64 3.45 -2.54 5.42
N LYS A 65 4.45 -3.29 5.85
CA LYS A 65 5.76 -2.72 6.17
C LYS A 65 6.37 -1.99 4.96
N CYS A 66 6.14 -2.48 3.76
CA CYS A 66 6.69 -1.87 2.55
C CYS A 66 5.97 -0.59 2.16
N MET A 67 4.68 -0.46 2.48
CA MET A 67 3.86 0.65 2.01
C MET A 67 3.47 1.67 3.09
N ARG A 68 3.73 1.36 4.35
CA ARG A 68 3.24 2.13 5.49
C ARG A 68 3.52 3.63 5.38
N GLU A 69 4.75 4.01 5.09
CA GLU A 69 5.13 5.43 5.05
C GLU A 69 4.37 6.19 3.95
N PHE A 70 4.09 5.52 2.83
CA PHE A 70 3.34 6.12 1.73
C PHE A 70 1.86 6.26 2.09
N VAL A 71 1.29 5.25 2.73
CA VAL A 71 -0.11 5.30 3.19
C VAL A 71 -0.28 6.41 4.21
N GLU A 72 0.63 6.51 5.18
CA GLU A 72 0.57 7.56 6.19
C GLU A 72 0.69 8.95 5.57
N ALA A 73 1.60 9.13 4.63
CA ALA A 73 1.76 10.41 3.93
C ALA A 73 0.49 10.79 3.16
N LEU A 74 -0.07 9.85 2.40
CA LEU A 74 -1.30 10.09 1.65
C LEU A 74 -2.48 10.39 2.58
N SER A 75 -2.54 9.74 3.73
CA SER A 75 -3.61 10.00 4.71
C SER A 75 -3.56 11.43 5.23
N ARG A 76 -2.37 12.01 5.33
CA ARG A 76 -2.19 13.42 5.73
C ARG A 76 -2.38 14.41 4.57
N GLY A 77 -2.67 13.94 3.37
CA GLY A 77 -2.82 14.79 2.19
C GLY A 77 -1.53 15.10 1.46
N GLU A 78 -0.43 14.46 1.82
CA GLU A 78 0.85 14.59 1.13
C GLU A 78 0.85 13.71 -0.12
N GLY A 79 1.80 13.94 -0.99
CA GLY A 79 1.91 13.17 -2.21
C GLY A 79 3.15 13.56 -3.01
N ASN A 80 3.07 13.42 -4.32
CA ASN A 80 4.15 13.76 -5.25
C ASN A 80 5.47 13.07 -4.87
N PHE A 81 5.40 11.77 -4.58
CA PHE A 81 6.57 10.99 -4.19
C PHE A 81 7.62 10.97 -5.31
N PHE A 82 8.87 10.99 -4.92
CA PHE A 82 10.01 10.94 -5.84
C PHE A 82 9.89 11.98 -6.98
N ASP A 83 9.39 13.15 -6.63
CA ASP A 83 9.38 14.33 -7.52
C ASP A 83 8.72 14.04 -8.89
N GLY A 84 7.47 13.58 -8.84
CA GLY A 84 6.68 13.35 -10.05
C GLY A 84 6.73 11.93 -10.59
N TRP A 85 7.04 10.98 -9.73
CA TRP A 85 7.14 9.57 -10.10
C TRP A 85 5.82 8.99 -10.63
N MET A 86 4.71 9.30 -9.99
CA MET A 86 3.40 8.77 -10.39
C MET A 86 2.63 9.77 -11.23
N LYS A 87 1.90 9.29 -12.23
CA LYS A 87 0.99 10.14 -13.02
C LYS A 87 -0.04 10.82 -12.13
N ASN A 88 -0.61 10.08 -11.18
CA ASN A 88 -1.43 10.67 -10.14
C ASN A 88 -0.51 11.01 -8.96
N PRO A 89 -0.33 12.32 -8.65
CA PRO A 89 0.59 12.70 -7.58
C PRO A 89 0.16 12.22 -6.19
N TYR A 90 -1.10 11.85 -6.02
CA TYR A 90 -1.64 11.33 -4.76
C TYR A 90 -1.79 9.82 -4.79
N SER A 91 -0.77 9.16 -5.33
CA SER A 91 -0.71 7.71 -5.39
C SER A 91 0.73 7.24 -5.31
N ALA A 92 0.90 5.94 -5.08
CA ALA A 92 2.20 5.29 -5.09
C ALA A 92 2.06 3.86 -5.58
N MET A 93 3.09 3.33 -6.23
CA MET A 93 3.14 1.94 -6.64
C MET A 93 4.21 1.24 -5.82
N ILE A 94 3.80 0.38 -4.90
CA ILE A 94 4.71 -0.24 -3.95
C ILE A 94 4.62 -1.76 -4.08
N SER A 95 5.76 -2.43 -4.12
CA SER A 95 5.84 -3.88 -4.13
C SER A 95 6.03 -4.41 -2.70
N CYS A 96 5.48 -5.58 -2.41
CA CYS A 96 5.87 -6.30 -1.20
C CYS A 96 7.33 -6.77 -1.35
N ASN A 97 7.92 -7.26 -0.25
CA ASN A 97 9.33 -7.61 -0.22
C ASN A 97 9.64 -9.06 -0.58
N ASP A 98 8.67 -9.81 -1.11
CA ASP A 98 8.89 -11.19 -1.54
C ASP A 98 9.54 -11.18 -2.93
N GLY A 99 10.82 -11.54 -2.99
CA GLY A 99 11.57 -11.58 -4.25
C GLY A 99 11.19 -12.73 -5.17
N PHE A 100 10.46 -13.73 -4.67
CA PHE A 100 10.03 -14.87 -5.49
C PHE A 100 8.64 -14.63 -6.10
N ARG A 101 7.75 -13.99 -5.33
CA ARG A 101 6.35 -13.76 -5.74
C ARG A 101 5.94 -12.34 -5.40
N PRO A 102 6.58 -11.33 -6.00
CA PRO A 102 6.25 -9.94 -5.68
C PRO A 102 4.83 -9.59 -6.10
N VAL A 103 4.15 -8.85 -5.22
CA VAL A 103 2.85 -8.26 -5.52
C VAL A 103 3.03 -6.76 -5.57
N SER A 104 2.55 -6.14 -6.64
CA SER A 104 2.55 -4.68 -6.79
C SER A 104 1.21 -4.15 -6.31
N PHE A 105 1.25 -3.15 -5.43
CA PHE A 105 0.07 -2.51 -4.88
C PHE A 105 0.00 -1.07 -5.37
N LEU A 106 -1.15 -0.70 -5.92
CA LEU A 106 -1.45 0.70 -6.21
C LEU A 106 -2.10 1.30 -4.97
N ILE A 107 -1.51 2.35 -4.47
CA ILE A 107 -1.95 3.04 -3.24
C ILE A 107 -2.45 4.41 -3.65
N GLU A 108 -3.72 4.71 -3.37
CA GLU A 108 -4.36 5.93 -3.84
C GLU A 108 -5.07 6.65 -2.71
N LYS A 109 -4.82 7.96 -2.60
CA LYS A 109 -5.59 8.80 -1.69
C LYS A 109 -7.03 8.92 -2.21
N LEU A 110 -7.99 8.71 -1.32
CA LEU A 110 -9.40 8.95 -1.62
C LEU A 110 -9.77 10.38 -1.19
N PRO A 111 -10.74 11.02 -1.89
CA PRO A 111 -11.18 12.35 -1.48
C PRO A 111 -11.86 12.29 -0.12
N LEU A 112 -11.75 13.41 0.62
CA LEU A 112 -12.49 13.55 1.87
C LEU A 112 -13.99 13.61 1.58
N PRO A 113 -14.83 13.05 2.47
CA PRO A 113 -16.29 13.19 2.32
C PRO A 113 -16.69 14.66 2.43
N GLU A 114 -17.66 15.05 1.64
CA GLU A 114 -18.19 16.42 1.64
C GLU A 114 -19.11 16.70 2.81
#